data_847c02714bf745f1bd15497ad239828d
#
_entry.id   847c02714bf745f1bd15497ad239828d
#
_cell.length_a   1.000
_cell.length_b   1.000
_cell.length_c   1.000
_cell.angle_alpha   90.00
_cell.angle_beta   90.00
_cell.angle_gamma   90.00
#
_symmetry.space_group_name_H-M   'P 1'
#
loop_
_entity.id
_entity.type
_entity.pdbx_description
1 polymer ?
#
loop_
_entity_poly.entity_id
_entity_poly.type
_entity_poly.pdbx_seq_one_letter_code
_entity_poly.pdbx_strand_id
1 'polypeptide(L)'
;MDVKDIALLHVAAILDPQVKNARLHSWGHSSNWNEFLAVLREIRPQREFIADYPDPYYVTISTDQSDSVALLNRWAGQEGWRLLKDSISESIENPHFQL
;
A
#
# COMPACT_ATOMS: atom_id res chain seq x y z
N MET A 1 0.34 1.07 3.10
CA MET A 1 0.84 1.99 2.05
C MET A 1 2.20 1.53 1.58
N ASP A 2 2.37 1.37 0.29
CA ASP A 2 3.65 0.97 -0.29
C ASP A 2 4.62 2.15 -0.33
N VAL A 3 5.87 1.91 0.05
CA VAL A 3 6.90 2.94 0.07
C VAL A 3 7.18 3.53 -1.32
N LYS A 4 7.02 2.73 -2.37
CA LYS A 4 7.17 3.21 -3.75
C LYS A 4 6.08 4.19 -4.14
N ASP A 5 4.85 3.95 -3.69
CA ASP A 5 3.74 4.88 -3.93
C ASP A 5 3.99 6.23 -3.25
N ILE A 6 4.48 6.20 -2.01
CA ILE A 6 4.81 7.43 -1.28
C ILE A 6 5.93 8.18 -1.99
N ALA A 7 6.96 7.48 -2.43
CA ALA A 7 8.08 8.10 -3.15
C ALA A 7 7.63 8.75 -4.46
N LEU A 8 6.84 8.03 -5.25
CA LEU A 8 6.29 8.55 -6.50
C LEU A 8 5.39 9.76 -6.26
N LEU A 9 4.59 9.73 -5.21
CA LEU A 9 3.70 10.82 -4.86
C LEU A 9 4.48 12.09 -4.47
N HIS A 10 5.57 11.95 -3.73
CA HIS A 10 6.44 13.09 -3.41
C HIS A 10 7.03 13.72 -4.67
N VAL A 11 7.54 12.91 -5.58
CA VAL A 11 8.10 13.39 -6.84
C VAL A 11 7.02 14.08 -7.69
N ALA A 12 5.85 13.44 -7.82
CA ALA A 12 4.75 13.99 -8.58
C ALA A 12 4.26 15.32 -8.01
N ALA A 13 4.18 15.44 -6.69
CA ALA A 13 3.76 16.67 -6.02
C ALA A 13 4.71 17.83 -6.29
N ILE A 14 6.01 17.54 -6.40
CA ILE A 14 7.01 18.58 -6.71
C ILE A 14 6.96 18.97 -8.19
N LEU A 15 6.79 18.00 -9.08
CA LEU A 15 6.85 18.24 -10.53
C LEU A 15 5.56 18.78 -11.13
N ASP A 16 4.40 18.49 -10.52
CA ASP A 16 3.12 18.88 -11.08
C ASP A 16 2.81 20.35 -10.79
N PRO A 17 2.71 21.22 -11.83
CA PRO A 17 2.48 22.63 -11.62
C PRO A 17 1.08 22.96 -11.09
N GLN A 18 0.16 22.02 -11.14
CA GLN A 18 -1.21 22.19 -10.61
C GLN A 18 -1.32 21.93 -9.11
N VAL A 19 -0.29 21.35 -8.51
CA VAL A 19 -0.26 21.12 -7.06
C VAL A 19 0.19 22.39 -6.36
N LYS A 20 -0.78 23.10 -5.78
CA LYS A 20 -0.54 24.35 -5.06
C LYS A 20 -1.32 24.36 -3.76
N ASN A 21 -0.64 24.58 -2.65
CA ASN A 21 -1.27 24.68 -1.34
C ASN A 21 -2.19 23.50 -1.01
N ALA A 22 -1.85 22.32 -1.54
CA ALA A 22 -2.64 21.12 -1.37
C ALA A 22 -2.11 20.24 -0.25
N ARG A 23 -3.01 19.55 0.44
CA ARG A 23 -2.68 18.47 1.35
C ARG A 23 -3.06 17.17 0.67
N LEU A 24 -2.06 16.37 0.33
CA LEU A 24 -2.27 15.09 -0.35
C LEU A 24 -2.30 13.97 0.69
N HIS A 25 -3.37 13.19 0.67
CA HIS A 25 -3.52 12.06 1.57
C HIS A 25 -3.02 10.78 0.92
N SER A 26 -2.28 9.99 1.67
CA SER A 26 -1.67 8.75 1.19
C SER A 26 -1.90 7.61 2.18
N TRP A 27 -3.15 7.21 2.34
CA TRP A 27 -3.55 6.17 3.28
C TRP A 27 -3.48 4.75 2.67
N GLY A 28 -3.62 4.64 1.34
CA GLY A 28 -3.60 3.36 0.64
C GLY A 28 -4.90 2.58 0.78
N HIS A 29 -4.77 1.25 0.78
CA HIS A 29 -5.91 0.35 0.92
C HIS A 29 -6.23 0.06 2.38
N SER A 30 -7.50 -0.15 2.67
CA SER A 30 -7.92 -0.69 3.95
C SER A 30 -7.59 -2.18 4.01
N SER A 31 -7.02 -2.62 5.13
CA SER A 31 -6.71 -4.03 5.34
C SER A 31 -6.75 -4.35 6.83
N ASN A 32 -6.80 -5.64 7.15
CA ASN A 32 -6.69 -6.12 8.51
C ASN A 32 -5.60 -7.18 8.62
N TRP A 33 -5.32 -7.62 9.84
CA TRP A 33 -4.25 -8.57 10.08
C TRP A 33 -4.47 -9.91 9.37
N ASN A 34 -5.73 -10.36 9.28
CA ASN A 34 -6.04 -11.63 8.62
C ASN A 34 -5.79 -11.57 7.12
N GLU A 35 -5.96 -10.42 6.49
CA GLU A 35 -5.60 -10.24 5.08
C GLU A 35 -4.10 -10.35 4.87
N PHE A 36 -3.28 -9.79 5.77
CA PHE A 36 -1.83 -9.97 5.74
C PHE A 36 -1.45 -11.45 5.83
N LEU A 37 -2.06 -12.18 6.76
CA LEU A 37 -1.80 -13.60 6.92
C LEU A 37 -2.20 -14.41 5.68
N ALA A 38 -3.34 -14.08 5.08
CA ALA A 38 -3.79 -14.75 3.85
C ALA A 38 -2.78 -14.54 2.71
N VAL A 39 -2.26 -13.34 2.54
CA VAL A 39 -1.24 -13.05 1.52
C VAL A 39 0.06 -13.79 1.81
N LEU A 40 0.51 -13.81 3.06
CA LEU A 40 1.73 -14.53 3.45
C LEU A 40 1.60 -16.02 3.19
N ARG A 41 0.46 -16.61 3.48
CA ARG A 41 0.19 -18.04 3.20
C ARG A 41 0.20 -18.33 1.71
N GLU A 42 -0.30 -17.41 0.89
CA GLU A 42 -0.29 -17.54 -0.56
C GLU A 42 1.14 -17.47 -1.13
N ILE A 43 1.95 -16.55 -0.62
CA ILE A 43 3.32 -16.34 -1.12
C ILE A 43 4.27 -17.41 -0.61
N ARG A 44 4.08 -17.89 0.61
CA ARG A 44 4.93 -18.92 1.25
C ARG A 44 4.06 -20.07 1.78
N PRO A 45 3.49 -20.90 0.90
CA PRO A 45 2.55 -21.95 1.31
C PRO A 45 3.18 -23.06 2.16
N GLN A 46 4.51 -23.19 2.15
CA GLN A 46 5.23 -24.20 2.90
C GLN A 46 5.58 -23.77 4.32
N ARG A 47 5.34 -22.51 4.65
CA ARG A 47 5.65 -21.95 5.96
C ARG A 47 4.39 -21.88 6.81
N GLU A 48 4.52 -22.25 8.07
CA GLU A 48 3.44 -22.09 9.05
C GLU A 48 3.40 -20.65 9.55
N PHE A 49 2.20 -20.11 9.61
CA PHE A 49 1.92 -18.81 10.19
C PHE A 49 0.92 -18.97 11.33
N ILE A 50 0.86 -18.00 12.21
CA ILE A 50 -0.12 -18.01 13.30
C ILE A 50 -1.53 -18.07 12.73
N ALA A 51 -2.47 -18.59 13.54
CA ALA A 51 -3.87 -18.65 13.17
C ALA A 51 -4.46 -17.24 12.99
N ASP A 52 -5.53 -17.16 12.22
CA ASP A 52 -6.26 -15.91 12.03
C ASP A 52 -6.77 -15.36 13.36
N TYR A 53 -6.79 -14.04 13.45
CA TYR A 53 -7.36 -13.36 14.59
C TYR A 53 -8.88 -13.59 14.61
N PRO A 54 -9.46 -13.97 15.76
CA PRO A 54 -10.88 -14.40 15.79
C PRO A 54 -11.89 -13.28 15.50
N ASP A 55 -11.53 -12.02 15.78
CA ASP A 55 -12.40 -10.86 15.57
C ASP A 55 -11.73 -9.81 14.68
N PRO A 56 -11.50 -10.13 13.37
CA PRO A 56 -10.90 -9.16 12.48
C PRO A 56 -11.84 -7.98 12.23
N TYR A 57 -11.29 -6.79 12.21
CA TYR A 57 -12.07 -5.61 11.88
C TYR A 57 -11.26 -4.65 11.02
N TYR A 58 -11.96 -3.78 10.31
CA TYR A 58 -11.36 -2.68 9.57
C TYR A 58 -11.53 -1.38 10.36
N VAL A 59 -10.54 -0.52 10.25
CA VAL A 59 -10.68 0.85 10.74
C VAL A 59 -11.76 1.53 9.91
N THR A 60 -12.75 2.11 10.59
CA THR A 60 -13.91 2.73 9.93
C THR A 60 -13.66 4.17 9.48
N ILE A 61 -12.45 4.68 9.67
CA ILE A 61 -12.04 6.02 9.24
C ILE A 61 -11.65 5.95 7.77
N SER A 62 -12.14 6.90 6.99
CA SER A 62 -11.75 7.05 5.59
C SER A 62 -11.38 8.49 5.28
N THR A 63 -10.64 8.70 4.21
CA THR A 63 -10.27 10.02 3.73
C THR A 63 -10.32 10.06 2.21
N ASP A 64 -10.50 11.25 1.66
CA ASP A 64 -10.49 11.44 0.22
C ASP A 64 -9.04 11.42 -0.28
N GLN A 65 -8.71 10.44 -1.09
CA GLN A 65 -7.39 10.24 -1.70
C GLN A 65 -7.41 10.48 -3.21
N SER A 66 -8.51 11.00 -3.75
CA SER A 66 -8.69 11.13 -5.21
C SER A 66 -7.60 11.96 -5.88
N ASP A 67 -7.16 13.04 -5.25
CA ASP A 67 -6.09 13.89 -5.79
C ASP A 67 -4.77 13.15 -5.88
N SER A 68 -4.44 12.38 -4.84
CA SER A 68 -3.20 11.59 -4.80
C SER A 68 -3.21 10.48 -5.86
N VAL A 69 -4.33 9.79 -6.01
CA VAL A 69 -4.49 8.74 -7.03
C VAL A 69 -4.40 9.33 -8.43
N ALA A 70 -5.00 10.49 -8.66
CA ALA A 70 -4.91 11.20 -9.94
C ALA A 70 -3.47 11.57 -10.29
N LEU A 71 -2.67 11.99 -9.32
CA LEU A 71 -1.25 12.29 -9.53
C LEU A 71 -0.46 11.02 -9.88
N LEU A 72 -0.70 9.92 -9.20
CA LEU A 72 -0.05 8.65 -9.51
C LEU A 72 -0.41 8.17 -10.90
N ASN A 73 -1.66 8.33 -11.32
CA ASN A 73 -2.09 7.98 -12.67
C ASN A 73 -1.36 8.83 -13.71
N ARG A 74 -1.29 10.15 -13.51
CA ARG A 74 -0.70 11.08 -14.46
C ARG A 74 0.81 10.91 -14.60
N TRP A 75 1.52 10.73 -13.49
CA TRP A 75 3.00 10.73 -13.49
C TRP A 75 3.62 9.35 -13.52
N ALA A 76 2.92 8.32 -13.05
CA ALA A 76 3.43 6.95 -12.98
C ALA A 76 2.62 5.94 -13.78
N GLY A 77 1.48 6.33 -14.33
CA GLY A 77 0.61 5.43 -15.08
C GLY A 77 -0.10 4.39 -14.22
N GLN A 78 -0.15 4.59 -12.90
CA GLN A 78 -0.82 3.67 -11.98
C GLN A 78 -2.30 4.00 -11.88
N GLU A 79 -3.14 2.97 -11.89
CA GLU A 79 -4.59 3.14 -11.72
C GLU A 79 -4.97 3.46 -10.28
N GLY A 80 -4.11 3.15 -9.33
CA GLY A 80 -4.33 3.38 -7.90
C GLY A 80 -3.12 2.95 -7.09
N TRP A 81 -3.33 2.70 -5.82
CA TRP A 81 -2.28 2.25 -4.92
C TRP A 81 -1.83 0.84 -5.28
N ARG A 82 -0.56 0.54 -5.06
CA ARG A 82 -0.04 -0.80 -5.25
C ARG A 82 -0.79 -1.79 -4.35
N LEU A 83 -0.97 -3.02 -4.85
CA LEU A 83 -1.71 -4.04 -4.12
C LEU A 83 -0.93 -4.51 -2.89
N LEU A 84 -1.67 -4.90 -1.86
CA LEU A 84 -1.10 -5.43 -0.62
C LEU A 84 -0.15 -6.60 -0.89
N LYS A 85 -0.52 -7.50 -1.78
CA LYS A 85 0.30 -8.65 -2.16
C LYS A 85 1.66 -8.23 -2.70
N ASP A 86 1.70 -7.22 -3.56
CA ASP A 86 2.95 -6.73 -4.15
C ASP A 86 3.85 -6.12 -3.09
N SER A 87 3.28 -5.33 -2.19
CA SER A 87 4.03 -4.72 -1.09
C SER A 87 4.62 -5.76 -0.15
N ILE A 88 3.85 -6.76 0.22
CA ILE A 88 4.32 -7.85 1.10
C ILE A 88 5.39 -8.68 0.39
N SER A 89 5.18 -9.04 -0.88
CA SER A 89 6.17 -9.78 -1.66
C SER A 89 7.52 -9.10 -1.66
N GLU A 90 7.55 -7.81 -1.96
CA GLU A 90 8.80 -7.05 -1.98
C GLU A 90 9.47 -7.00 -0.61
N SER A 91 8.69 -6.87 0.45
CA SER A 91 9.21 -6.81 1.82
C SER A 91 9.90 -8.10 2.23
N ILE A 92 9.29 -9.26 1.94
CA ILE A 92 9.85 -10.55 2.35
C ILE A 92 10.95 -11.05 1.41
N GLU A 93 11.05 -10.54 0.19
CA GLU A 93 12.10 -10.88 -0.76
C GLU A 93 13.33 -9.98 -0.64
N ASN A 94 13.29 -9.00 0.25
CA ASN A 94 14.43 -8.15 0.53
C ASN A 94 15.59 -8.99 1.07
N PRO A 95 16.82 -8.88 0.51
CA PRO A 95 17.96 -9.69 0.94
C PRO A 95 18.40 -9.43 2.38
N HIS A 96 17.98 -8.33 2.98
CA HIS A 96 18.26 -7.98 4.37
C HIS A 96 17.17 -8.46 5.33
N PHE A 97 16.09 -9.04 4.80
CA PHE A 97 14.98 -9.54 5.60
C PHE A 97 14.89 -11.06 5.47
N GLN A 98 14.90 -11.76 6.60
CA GLN A 98 14.80 -13.22 6.64
C GLN A 98 13.54 -13.64 7.42
N LEU A 99 12.70 -14.38 6.74
CA LEU A 99 11.55 -15.02 7.36
C LEU A 99 11.91 -16.38 7.93
#